data_709cd9f7bf1f921e1750ec1f99fbb610
#
_entry.id   709cd9f7bf1f921e1750ec1f99fbb610
#
_cell.length_a   1.000
_cell.length_b   1.000
_cell.length_c   1.000
_cell.angle_alpha   90.00
_cell.angle_beta   90.00
_cell.angle_gamma   90.00
#
_symmetry.space_group_name_H-M   'P 1'
#
loop_
_entity.id
_entity.type
_entity.pdbx_description
1 polymer ?
#
loop_
_entity_poly.entity_id
_entity_poly.type
_entity_poly.pdbx_seq_one_letter_code
_entity_poly.pdbx_strand_id
1 'polypeptide(L)'
;MSAPRPRPEIYSVASYVGGESKLPGFDKVIKLSSNEGAFGPAPVSLKAIAEEALTMHRYPDGGSAKLRAAIGEAFGLNPAQIICGNGSDELLVLLVQAYGGPGAELIMSAHGFLMYEIAGKLTGCTVLKAPETDLTVDVDALLALVTPATRMVFVTNPSNPAGTILTESEMQRLRAGLPEDVLLVIDAAYCEYVDREDFDPGVRLVDAGENTVMTRTFSKIFGLGGARLGWAYAPPAIIDVLNRMRPPFNVSSTTAAAAMAVLADPAWLETSRAHNTQAKRRLAARLSQAGLKVYPSEANFLLVEFGSTERAAAADRFLREIGIIVRHVKSYGLPSCLRITIGTDEECNLVAERLSAFVHG
;
A
#
# COMPACT_ATOMS: atom_id res chain seq x y z
N MET A 1 -29.80 -20.71 -25.25
CA MET A 1 -29.89 -19.90 -23.98
C MET A 1 -28.75 -18.91 -23.98
N SER A 2 -29.01 -17.62 -23.89
CA SER A 2 -27.96 -16.60 -23.82
C SER A 2 -27.44 -16.51 -22.39
N ALA A 3 -26.11 -16.48 -22.19
CA ALA A 3 -25.51 -16.26 -20.88
C ALA A 3 -25.82 -14.85 -20.36
N PRO A 4 -25.92 -14.64 -19.03
CA PRO A 4 -26.03 -13.32 -18.44
C PRO A 4 -24.87 -12.40 -18.89
N ARG A 5 -25.18 -11.15 -19.18
CA ARG A 5 -24.19 -10.18 -19.64
C ARG A 5 -23.79 -9.27 -18.45
N PRO A 6 -22.50 -9.23 -18.04
CA PRO A 6 -22.05 -8.26 -17.05
C PRO A 6 -22.02 -6.85 -17.66
N ARG A 7 -21.84 -5.86 -16.80
CA ARG A 7 -21.61 -4.47 -17.25
C ARG A 7 -20.37 -4.39 -18.13
N PRO A 8 -20.37 -3.58 -19.22
CA PRO A 8 -19.25 -3.49 -20.16
C PRO A 8 -17.91 -3.10 -19.50
N GLU A 9 -17.95 -2.26 -18.46
CA GLU A 9 -16.79 -1.77 -17.75
C GLU A 9 -15.97 -2.90 -17.13
N ILE A 10 -16.60 -4.02 -16.77
CA ILE A 10 -15.91 -5.19 -16.20
C ILE A 10 -14.85 -5.75 -17.18
N TYR A 11 -15.12 -5.70 -18.47
CA TYR A 11 -14.18 -6.19 -19.49
C TYR A 11 -13.06 -5.19 -19.83
N SER A 12 -13.14 -3.95 -19.35
CA SER A 12 -12.06 -2.95 -19.50
C SER A 12 -10.87 -3.21 -18.60
N VAL A 13 -11.01 -4.13 -17.63
CA VAL A 13 -10.00 -4.44 -16.62
C VAL A 13 -9.52 -5.88 -16.81
N ALA A 14 -8.19 -6.05 -16.90
CA ALA A 14 -7.59 -7.39 -16.84
C ALA A 14 -7.73 -7.98 -15.43
N SER A 15 -7.86 -9.30 -15.31
CA SER A 15 -7.81 -9.96 -14.00
C SER A 15 -6.53 -9.61 -13.26
N TYR A 16 -6.65 -9.20 -12.00
CA TYR A 16 -5.50 -8.88 -11.18
C TYR A 16 -4.63 -10.11 -10.94
N VAL A 17 -3.34 -9.99 -11.26
CA VAL A 17 -2.35 -11.04 -11.00
C VAL A 17 -1.50 -10.59 -9.82
N GLY A 18 -1.67 -11.24 -8.69
CA GLY A 18 -0.88 -11.01 -7.49
C GLY A 18 0.60 -11.30 -7.67
N GLY A 19 1.43 -10.93 -6.69
CA GLY A 19 2.82 -11.38 -6.66
C GLY A 19 2.89 -12.91 -6.53
N GLU A 20 3.78 -13.54 -7.29
CA GLU A 20 4.05 -14.96 -7.14
C GLU A 20 4.56 -15.28 -5.74
N SER A 21 4.20 -16.45 -5.23
CA SER A 21 4.61 -16.94 -3.91
C SER A 21 5.26 -18.33 -3.96
N LYS A 22 5.35 -18.92 -5.16
CA LYS A 22 5.93 -20.24 -5.38
C LYS A 22 6.76 -20.24 -6.67
N LEU A 23 7.80 -21.05 -6.70
CA LEU A 23 8.57 -21.34 -7.91
C LEU A 23 8.65 -22.85 -8.10
N PRO A 24 8.49 -23.35 -9.35
CA PRO A 24 8.71 -24.76 -9.65
C PRO A 24 10.11 -25.20 -9.25
N GLY A 25 10.22 -26.35 -8.59
CA GLY A 25 11.52 -26.91 -8.15
C GLY A 25 12.03 -26.40 -6.80
N PHE A 26 11.28 -25.54 -6.10
CA PHE A 26 11.66 -25.03 -4.76
C PHE A 26 10.56 -25.33 -3.74
N ASP A 27 10.92 -26.01 -2.66
CA ASP A 27 10.02 -26.23 -1.51
C ASP A 27 9.83 -24.95 -0.68
N LYS A 28 10.87 -24.10 -0.62
CA LYS A 28 10.85 -22.79 0.02
C LYS A 28 11.47 -21.76 -0.92
N VAL A 29 10.85 -20.59 -0.96
CA VAL A 29 11.30 -19.44 -1.74
C VAL A 29 11.56 -18.25 -0.82
N ILE A 30 12.51 -17.41 -1.21
CA ILE A 30 12.69 -16.07 -0.62
C ILE A 30 11.77 -15.12 -1.38
N LYS A 31 10.66 -14.73 -0.74
CA LYS A 31 9.63 -13.91 -1.36
C LYS A 31 9.80 -12.43 -1.00
N LEU A 32 10.36 -11.65 -1.92
CA LEU A 32 10.59 -10.21 -1.78
C LEU A 32 9.79 -9.40 -2.81
N SER A 33 8.57 -9.85 -3.14
CA SER A 33 7.75 -9.30 -4.23
C SER A 33 6.54 -8.51 -3.80
N SER A 34 6.10 -8.61 -2.52
CA SER A 34 4.80 -8.09 -2.07
C SER A 34 4.87 -7.09 -0.93
N ASN A 35 6.06 -6.58 -0.60
CA ASN A 35 6.27 -5.59 0.47
C ASN A 35 5.74 -6.08 1.84
N GLU A 36 5.92 -7.37 2.11
CA GLU A 36 5.59 -7.96 3.41
C GLU A 36 6.62 -7.56 4.47
N GLY A 37 6.27 -7.59 5.75
CA GLY A 37 7.21 -7.32 6.84
C GLY A 37 8.28 -8.42 6.96
N ALA A 38 9.55 -8.04 7.15
CA ALA A 38 10.69 -8.97 7.15
C ALA A 38 10.60 -10.08 8.22
N PHE A 39 10.00 -9.77 9.36
CA PHE A 39 9.94 -10.69 10.51
C PHE A 39 8.61 -11.46 10.62
N GLY A 40 7.66 -11.20 9.72
CA GLY A 40 6.31 -11.76 9.83
C GLY A 40 5.51 -11.15 10.99
N PRO A 41 4.50 -11.87 11.53
CA PRO A 41 3.66 -11.36 12.60
C PRO A 41 4.37 -11.40 13.96
N ALA A 42 4.06 -10.42 14.81
CA ALA A 42 4.52 -10.40 16.19
C ALA A 42 4.06 -11.68 16.95
N PRO A 43 4.88 -12.26 17.85
CA PRO A 43 4.48 -13.42 18.64
C PRO A 43 3.19 -13.19 19.44
N VAL A 44 2.98 -11.97 19.94
CA VAL A 44 1.74 -11.58 20.65
C VAL A 44 0.51 -11.65 19.77
N SER A 45 0.64 -11.32 18.47
CA SER A 45 -0.45 -11.46 17.49
C SER A 45 -0.82 -12.91 17.25
N LEU A 46 0.17 -13.79 17.10
CA LEU A 46 -0.07 -15.24 16.91
C LEU A 46 -0.78 -15.84 18.13
N LYS A 47 -0.37 -15.46 19.33
CA LYS A 47 -1.02 -15.87 20.58
C LYS A 47 -2.48 -15.39 20.61
N ALA A 48 -2.73 -14.12 20.32
CA ALA A 48 -4.08 -13.54 20.31
C ALA A 48 -4.99 -14.23 19.28
N ILE A 49 -4.47 -14.58 18.08
CA ILE A 49 -5.21 -15.36 17.08
C ILE A 49 -5.60 -16.74 17.65
N ALA A 50 -4.68 -17.46 18.30
CA ALA A 50 -4.94 -18.78 18.83
C ALA A 50 -5.99 -18.76 19.95
N GLU A 51 -5.96 -17.76 20.81
CA GLU A 51 -6.94 -17.58 21.89
C GLU A 51 -8.32 -17.23 21.32
N GLU A 52 -8.40 -16.28 20.38
CA GLU A 52 -9.67 -15.84 19.80
C GLU A 52 -10.28 -16.92 18.88
N ALA A 53 -9.48 -17.81 18.29
CA ALA A 53 -9.95 -18.90 17.44
C ALA A 53 -10.92 -19.86 18.18
N LEU A 54 -10.88 -19.94 19.51
CA LEU A 54 -11.79 -20.74 20.32
C LEU A 54 -13.25 -20.26 20.23
N THR A 55 -13.46 -19.00 19.84
CA THR A 55 -14.78 -18.38 19.72
C THR A 55 -15.25 -18.15 18.28
N MET A 56 -14.54 -18.68 17.26
CA MET A 56 -14.82 -18.45 15.83
C MET A 56 -16.24 -18.82 15.37
N HIS A 57 -16.99 -19.59 16.16
CA HIS A 57 -18.39 -19.89 15.89
C HIS A 57 -19.33 -18.70 16.14
N ARG A 58 -18.82 -17.58 16.64
CA ARG A 58 -19.55 -16.32 16.85
C ARG A 58 -19.17 -15.29 15.82
N TYR A 59 -20.16 -14.48 15.39
CA TYR A 59 -19.88 -13.31 14.58
C TYR A 59 -19.04 -12.27 15.36
N PRO A 60 -18.12 -11.56 14.70
CA PRO A 60 -17.35 -10.49 15.34
C PRO A 60 -18.23 -9.27 15.65
N ASP A 61 -17.65 -8.30 16.38
CA ASP A 61 -18.25 -6.97 16.51
C ASP A 61 -18.33 -6.27 15.15
N GLY A 62 -19.54 -6.11 14.64
CA GLY A 62 -19.78 -5.50 13.35
C GLY A 62 -19.32 -4.03 13.24
N GLY A 63 -19.17 -3.33 14.38
CA GLY A 63 -18.66 -1.96 14.43
C GLY A 63 -17.16 -1.86 14.66
N SER A 64 -16.46 -2.98 14.95
CA SER A 64 -15.05 -3.04 15.34
C SER A 64 -14.69 -2.05 16.45
N ALA A 65 -15.58 -1.84 17.43
CA ALA A 65 -15.48 -0.74 18.41
C ALA A 65 -14.18 -0.83 19.24
N LYS A 66 -13.84 -2.03 19.71
CA LYS A 66 -12.59 -2.26 20.48
C LYS A 66 -11.35 -2.00 19.62
N LEU A 67 -11.35 -2.47 18.37
CA LEU A 67 -10.23 -2.27 17.45
C LEU A 67 -10.06 -0.78 17.11
N ARG A 68 -11.16 -0.06 16.84
CA ARG A 68 -11.11 1.40 16.60
C ARG A 68 -10.58 2.16 17.82
N ALA A 69 -10.98 1.76 19.03
CA ALA A 69 -10.45 2.35 20.26
C ALA A 69 -8.94 2.10 20.40
N ALA A 70 -8.45 0.87 20.15
CA ALA A 70 -7.03 0.55 20.19
C ALA A 70 -6.21 1.31 19.14
N ILE A 71 -6.74 1.47 17.91
CA ILE A 71 -6.10 2.29 16.87
C ILE A 71 -6.06 3.76 17.32
N GLY A 72 -7.18 4.28 17.85
CA GLY A 72 -7.26 5.66 18.35
C GLY A 72 -6.24 5.93 19.46
N GLU A 73 -6.10 5.01 20.41
CA GLU A 73 -5.10 5.10 21.49
C GLU A 73 -3.67 5.06 20.94
N ALA A 74 -3.36 4.09 20.07
CA ALA A 74 -2.01 3.90 19.54
C ALA A 74 -1.50 5.10 18.69
N PHE A 75 -2.41 5.81 18.02
CA PHE A 75 -2.05 6.88 17.09
C PHE A 75 -2.57 8.27 17.50
N GLY A 76 -3.21 8.41 18.65
CA GLY A 76 -3.76 9.68 19.12
C GLY A 76 -4.94 10.18 18.29
N LEU A 77 -5.77 9.28 17.73
CA LEU A 77 -6.86 9.60 16.82
C LEU A 77 -8.23 9.43 17.48
N ASN A 78 -9.24 10.15 16.97
CA ASN A 78 -10.62 9.98 17.41
C ASN A 78 -11.20 8.65 16.88
N PRO A 79 -11.55 7.66 17.74
CA PRO A 79 -12.11 6.38 17.29
C PRO A 79 -13.42 6.49 16.52
N ALA A 80 -14.18 7.59 16.69
CA ALA A 80 -15.42 7.82 15.94
C ALA A 80 -15.16 8.15 14.46
N GLN A 81 -13.96 8.61 14.13
CA GLN A 81 -13.50 8.93 12.77
C GLN A 81 -12.70 7.80 12.14
N ILE A 82 -12.69 6.62 12.75
CA ILE A 82 -12.00 5.42 12.23
C ILE A 82 -13.02 4.41 11.72
N ILE A 83 -12.72 3.83 10.55
CA ILE A 83 -13.44 2.67 10.00
C ILE A 83 -12.42 1.58 9.64
N CYS A 84 -12.73 0.32 9.95
CA CYS A 84 -11.90 -0.84 9.63
C CYS A 84 -12.47 -1.59 8.41
N GLY A 85 -11.56 -2.11 7.59
CA GLY A 85 -11.87 -2.87 6.37
C GLY A 85 -11.04 -4.14 6.21
N ASN A 86 -11.49 -5.00 5.32
CA ASN A 86 -10.78 -6.23 4.94
C ASN A 86 -9.55 -5.90 4.06
N GLY A 87 -8.53 -5.29 4.66
CA GLY A 87 -7.45 -4.56 4.04
C GLY A 87 -7.84 -3.12 3.70
N SER A 88 -6.84 -2.24 3.49
CA SER A 88 -7.12 -0.89 2.97
C SER A 88 -7.75 -0.95 1.58
N ASP A 89 -7.50 -2.01 0.81
CA ASP A 89 -8.08 -2.21 -0.53
C ASP A 89 -9.61 -2.17 -0.51
N GLU A 90 -10.28 -2.78 0.48
CA GLU A 90 -11.74 -2.70 0.61
C GLU A 90 -12.21 -1.26 0.77
N LEU A 91 -11.53 -0.48 1.62
CA LEU A 91 -11.90 0.91 1.89
C LEU A 91 -11.67 1.80 0.66
N LEU A 92 -10.57 1.59 -0.06
CA LEU A 92 -10.28 2.29 -1.32
C LEU A 92 -11.36 2.00 -2.38
N VAL A 93 -11.78 0.73 -2.51
CA VAL A 93 -12.88 0.35 -3.43
C VAL A 93 -14.20 0.98 -3.01
N LEU A 94 -14.53 0.96 -1.71
CA LEU A 94 -15.76 1.58 -1.19
C LEU A 94 -15.77 3.09 -1.42
N LEU A 95 -14.64 3.80 -1.26
CA LEU A 95 -14.53 5.21 -1.58
C LEU A 95 -14.81 5.49 -3.06
N VAL A 96 -14.22 4.70 -3.96
CA VAL A 96 -14.47 4.85 -5.39
C VAL A 96 -15.94 4.55 -5.75
N GLN A 97 -16.54 3.56 -5.10
CA GLN A 97 -17.97 3.25 -5.30
C GLN A 97 -18.91 4.32 -4.75
N ALA A 98 -18.51 5.00 -3.66
CA ALA A 98 -19.31 6.05 -3.02
C ALA A 98 -19.28 7.37 -3.79
N TYR A 99 -18.10 7.76 -4.26
CA TYR A 99 -17.86 9.10 -4.80
C TYR A 99 -17.59 9.12 -6.31
N GLY A 100 -17.34 7.95 -6.93
CA GLY A 100 -17.13 7.78 -8.35
C GLY A 100 -18.38 7.35 -9.11
N GLY A 101 -18.21 7.08 -10.40
CA GLY A 101 -19.27 6.60 -11.28
C GLY A 101 -19.12 7.11 -12.72
N PRO A 102 -20.07 6.78 -13.60
CA PRO A 102 -20.06 7.28 -14.98
C PRO A 102 -20.06 8.81 -15.03
N GLY A 103 -19.14 9.38 -15.80
CA GLY A 103 -18.95 10.84 -15.91
C GLY A 103 -18.08 11.46 -14.82
N ALA A 104 -17.70 10.72 -13.78
CA ALA A 104 -16.73 11.18 -12.78
C ALA A 104 -15.29 10.91 -13.23
N GLU A 105 -14.38 11.79 -12.86
CA GLU A 105 -12.94 11.63 -13.05
C GLU A 105 -12.24 11.31 -11.73
N LEU A 106 -11.29 10.38 -11.81
CA LEU A 106 -10.38 10.01 -10.76
C LEU A 106 -8.96 10.34 -11.23
N ILE A 107 -8.20 11.11 -10.45
CA ILE A 107 -6.81 11.47 -10.74
C ILE A 107 -5.86 10.67 -9.86
N MET A 108 -4.77 10.18 -10.44
CA MET A 108 -3.68 9.50 -9.74
C MET A 108 -2.34 9.81 -10.42
N SER A 109 -1.21 9.50 -9.78
CA SER A 109 0.09 9.58 -10.45
C SER A 109 0.28 8.47 -11.49
N ALA A 110 1.16 8.70 -12.46
CA ALA A 110 1.37 7.81 -13.61
C ALA A 110 1.73 6.39 -13.21
N HIS A 111 2.53 6.23 -12.16
CA HIS A 111 2.99 4.95 -11.62
C HIS A 111 2.29 4.58 -10.29
N GLY A 112 1.18 5.24 -9.94
CA GLY A 112 0.45 4.99 -8.70
C GLY A 112 -0.09 3.58 -8.55
N PHE A 113 -0.60 3.26 -7.36
CA PHE A 113 -1.08 1.92 -7.03
C PHE A 113 -2.24 1.50 -7.93
N LEU A 114 -2.09 0.34 -8.59
CA LEU A 114 -2.99 -0.13 -9.65
C LEU A 114 -4.45 -0.28 -9.23
N MET A 115 -4.73 -0.49 -7.93
CA MET A 115 -6.10 -0.66 -7.45
C MET A 115 -6.97 0.57 -7.65
N TYR A 116 -6.40 1.78 -7.69
CA TYR A 116 -7.17 3.00 -7.97
C TYR A 116 -7.71 3.00 -9.39
N GLU A 117 -6.85 2.65 -10.37
CA GLU A 117 -7.25 2.52 -11.76
C GLU A 117 -8.28 1.41 -11.96
N ILE A 118 -8.04 0.26 -11.33
CA ILE A 118 -8.96 -0.90 -11.40
C ILE A 118 -10.33 -0.53 -10.83
N ALA A 119 -10.37 0.02 -9.61
CA ALA A 119 -11.63 0.41 -8.97
C ALA A 119 -12.36 1.50 -9.76
N GLY A 120 -11.63 2.52 -10.24
CA GLY A 120 -12.17 3.60 -11.07
C GLY A 120 -12.81 3.07 -12.35
N LYS A 121 -12.11 2.24 -13.10
CA LYS A 121 -12.66 1.62 -14.34
C LYS A 121 -13.87 0.75 -14.06
N LEU A 122 -13.84 -0.06 -13.00
CA LEU A 122 -14.98 -0.93 -12.64
C LEU A 122 -16.24 -0.16 -12.24
N THR A 123 -16.11 1.08 -11.79
CA THR A 123 -17.24 1.96 -11.47
C THR A 123 -17.64 2.88 -12.62
N GLY A 124 -16.91 2.87 -13.74
CA GLY A 124 -17.17 3.70 -14.91
C GLY A 124 -16.57 5.10 -14.84
N CYS A 125 -15.63 5.35 -13.91
CA CYS A 125 -14.88 6.59 -13.87
C CYS A 125 -13.88 6.69 -15.04
N THR A 126 -13.62 7.91 -15.49
CA THR A 126 -12.44 8.23 -16.29
C THR A 126 -11.25 8.35 -15.34
N VAL A 127 -10.20 7.56 -15.57
CA VAL A 127 -8.97 7.62 -14.76
C VAL A 127 -7.91 8.43 -15.49
N LEU A 128 -7.51 9.55 -14.88
CA LEU A 128 -6.47 10.44 -15.38
C LEU A 128 -5.16 10.18 -14.62
N LYS A 129 -4.04 10.17 -15.35
CA LYS A 129 -2.70 9.90 -14.80
C LYS A 129 -1.81 11.12 -14.97
N ALA A 130 -1.44 11.73 -13.84
CA ALA A 130 -0.49 12.84 -13.82
C ALA A 130 0.94 12.33 -13.99
N PRO A 131 1.78 12.98 -14.83
CA PRO A 131 3.20 12.64 -14.88
C PRO A 131 3.86 12.87 -13.53
N GLU A 132 4.99 12.20 -13.33
CA GLU A 132 5.82 12.28 -12.13
C GLU A 132 7.17 12.93 -12.46
N THR A 133 7.78 13.59 -11.49
CA THR A 133 9.14 14.12 -11.61
C THR A 133 10.08 13.23 -10.81
N ASP A 134 11.05 12.58 -11.47
CA ASP A 134 11.98 11.61 -10.87
C ASP A 134 11.28 10.52 -10.03
N LEU A 135 10.18 9.98 -10.54
CA LEU A 135 9.32 9.00 -9.87
C LEU A 135 8.71 9.50 -8.55
N THR A 136 8.68 10.80 -8.35
CA THR A 136 7.98 11.46 -7.25
C THR A 136 6.70 12.10 -7.78
N VAL A 137 5.62 11.96 -7.04
CA VAL A 137 4.35 12.59 -7.37
C VAL A 137 4.55 14.10 -7.58
N ASP A 138 4.07 14.62 -8.71
CA ASP A 138 4.13 16.04 -9.03
C ASP A 138 2.78 16.69 -8.73
N VAL A 139 2.77 17.57 -7.71
CA VAL A 139 1.55 18.25 -7.25
C VAL A 139 0.98 19.16 -8.32
N ASP A 140 1.82 19.88 -9.07
CA ASP A 140 1.35 20.78 -10.14
C ASP A 140 0.75 19.98 -11.30
N ALA A 141 1.35 18.83 -11.63
CA ALA A 141 0.81 17.93 -12.63
C ALA A 141 -0.54 17.32 -12.23
N LEU A 142 -0.73 16.97 -10.94
CA LEU A 142 -2.03 16.52 -10.42
C LEU A 142 -3.08 17.64 -10.53
N LEU A 143 -2.74 18.84 -10.08
CA LEU A 143 -3.65 19.99 -10.09
C LEU A 143 -4.03 20.43 -11.51
N ALA A 144 -3.10 20.31 -12.47
CA ALA A 144 -3.36 20.65 -13.88
C ALA A 144 -4.39 19.74 -14.56
N LEU A 145 -4.65 18.54 -14.01
CA LEU A 145 -5.66 17.60 -14.53
C LEU A 145 -7.06 17.82 -13.94
N VAL A 146 -7.20 18.68 -12.94
CA VAL A 146 -8.49 18.91 -12.26
C VAL A 146 -9.47 19.59 -13.20
N THR A 147 -10.66 19.02 -13.34
CA THR A 147 -11.80 19.52 -14.10
C THR A 147 -13.06 19.59 -13.24
N PRO A 148 -14.16 20.17 -13.71
CA PRO A 148 -15.45 20.10 -13.02
C PRO A 148 -16.01 18.66 -12.85
N ALA A 149 -15.50 17.68 -13.60
CA ALA A 149 -15.86 16.27 -13.49
C ALA A 149 -15.02 15.53 -12.45
N THR A 150 -13.92 16.10 -11.97
CA THR A 150 -13.05 15.48 -10.97
C THR A 150 -13.81 15.28 -9.66
N ARG A 151 -13.74 14.07 -9.11
CA ARG A 151 -14.35 13.71 -7.81
C ARG A 151 -13.34 13.24 -6.79
N MET A 152 -12.25 12.62 -7.23
CA MET A 152 -11.24 12.07 -6.33
C MET A 152 -9.84 12.26 -6.88
N VAL A 153 -8.89 12.51 -5.97
CA VAL A 153 -7.45 12.47 -6.22
C VAL A 153 -6.83 11.46 -5.26
N PHE A 154 -6.10 10.48 -5.78
CA PHE A 154 -5.39 9.48 -4.99
C PHE A 154 -3.90 9.76 -4.97
N VAL A 155 -3.32 9.75 -3.76
CA VAL A 155 -1.88 9.86 -3.52
C VAL A 155 -1.44 8.74 -2.59
N THR A 156 -0.52 7.90 -3.03
CA THR A 156 0.17 6.93 -2.16
C THR A 156 1.40 7.61 -1.57
N ASN A 157 1.46 7.76 -0.24
CA ASN A 157 2.56 8.46 0.42
C ASN A 157 3.03 7.71 1.68
N PRO A 158 4.20 7.06 1.66
CA PRO A 158 5.18 6.87 0.56
C PRO A 158 4.62 6.13 -0.66
N SER A 159 5.10 6.52 -1.85
CA SER A 159 4.61 6.00 -3.13
C SER A 159 4.94 4.51 -3.33
N ASN A 160 4.12 3.82 -4.09
CA ASN A 160 4.37 2.47 -4.57
C ASN A 160 4.15 2.47 -6.10
N PRO A 161 5.19 2.21 -6.92
CA PRO A 161 6.35 1.35 -6.64
C PRO A 161 7.68 2.07 -6.31
N ALA A 162 7.75 3.40 -6.28
CA ALA A 162 9.03 4.11 -6.17
C ALA A 162 9.55 4.22 -4.73
N GLY A 163 8.68 4.42 -3.75
CA GLY A 163 9.05 4.66 -2.35
C GLY A 163 9.34 6.12 -2.00
N THR A 164 9.19 7.03 -2.96
CA THR A 164 9.35 8.48 -2.78
C THR A 164 8.20 9.05 -1.95
N ILE A 165 8.39 10.24 -1.37
CA ILE A 165 7.37 10.92 -0.57
C ILE A 165 7.09 12.32 -1.07
N LEU A 166 5.89 12.80 -0.77
CA LEU A 166 5.56 14.22 -0.65
C LEU A 166 5.72 14.64 0.80
N THR A 167 6.29 15.82 1.02
CA THR A 167 6.37 16.44 2.33
C THR A 167 4.98 16.91 2.80
N GLU A 168 4.85 17.19 4.10
CA GLU A 168 3.62 17.75 4.66
C GLU A 168 3.21 19.04 3.92
N SER A 169 4.16 19.93 3.63
CA SER A 169 3.88 21.18 2.91
C SER A 169 3.38 20.96 1.47
N GLU A 170 3.89 19.96 0.77
CA GLU A 170 3.42 19.60 -0.57
C GLU A 170 2.01 18.99 -0.53
N MET A 171 1.72 18.16 0.48
CA MET A 171 0.38 17.62 0.69
C MET A 171 -0.64 18.72 1.05
N GLN A 172 -0.25 19.69 1.88
CA GLN A 172 -1.06 20.88 2.17
C GLN A 172 -1.30 21.72 0.92
N ARG A 173 -0.27 21.93 0.09
CA ARG A 173 -0.38 22.65 -1.20
C ARG A 173 -1.34 21.91 -2.16
N LEU A 174 -1.23 20.58 -2.23
CA LEU A 174 -2.16 19.77 -3.02
C LEU A 174 -3.60 19.98 -2.54
N ARG A 175 -3.88 19.80 -1.23
CA ARG A 175 -5.24 19.96 -0.71
C ARG A 175 -5.79 21.37 -0.96
N ALA A 176 -4.98 22.40 -0.74
CA ALA A 176 -5.38 23.79 -0.95
C ALA A 176 -5.67 24.13 -2.43
N GLY A 177 -5.03 23.43 -3.38
CA GLY A 177 -5.28 23.60 -4.81
C GLY A 177 -6.46 22.81 -5.35
N LEU A 178 -7.00 21.86 -4.60
CA LEU A 178 -8.17 21.07 -5.02
C LEU A 178 -9.49 21.75 -4.62
N PRO A 179 -10.54 21.70 -5.45
CA PRO A 179 -11.89 22.13 -5.09
C PRO A 179 -12.39 21.46 -3.80
N GLU A 180 -13.33 22.11 -3.11
CA GLU A 180 -13.89 21.60 -1.84
C GLU A 180 -14.72 20.32 -2.03
N ASP A 181 -15.31 20.11 -3.20
CA ASP A 181 -16.10 18.92 -3.55
C ASP A 181 -15.24 17.76 -4.11
N VAL A 182 -13.93 17.92 -4.19
CA VAL A 182 -12.99 16.88 -4.60
C VAL A 182 -12.40 16.19 -3.37
N LEU A 183 -12.58 14.88 -3.28
CA LEU A 183 -12.04 14.04 -2.21
C LEU A 183 -10.55 13.76 -2.44
N LEU A 184 -9.70 14.13 -1.49
CA LEU A 184 -8.30 13.71 -1.46
C LEU A 184 -8.19 12.41 -0.66
N VAL A 185 -7.70 11.34 -1.28
CA VAL A 185 -7.45 10.04 -0.64
C VAL A 185 -5.95 9.82 -0.52
N ILE A 186 -5.46 9.79 0.71
CA ILE A 186 -4.05 9.55 1.03
C ILE A 186 -3.89 8.10 1.47
N ASP A 187 -3.26 7.28 0.64
CA ASP A 187 -2.91 5.90 0.97
C ASP A 187 -1.54 5.88 1.67
N ALA A 188 -1.57 5.85 3.00
CA ALA A 188 -0.40 5.88 3.86
C ALA A 188 0.05 4.47 4.30
N ALA A 189 -0.04 3.48 3.39
CA ALA A 189 0.26 2.08 3.69
C ALA A 189 1.68 1.80 4.19
N TYR A 190 2.61 2.73 3.99
CA TYR A 190 4.03 2.60 4.38
C TYR A 190 4.48 3.66 5.40
N CYS A 191 3.56 4.47 5.92
CA CYS A 191 3.90 5.63 6.75
C CYS A 191 4.66 5.29 8.04
N GLU A 192 4.48 4.09 8.59
CA GLU A 192 5.18 3.66 9.80
C GLU A 192 6.69 3.45 9.60
N TYR A 193 7.15 3.36 8.35
CA TYR A 193 8.57 3.24 8.02
C TYR A 193 9.27 4.58 7.85
N VAL A 194 8.51 5.69 7.75
CA VAL A 194 9.07 7.02 7.54
C VAL A 194 9.61 7.57 8.85
N ASP A 195 10.86 8.03 8.80
CA ASP A 195 11.55 8.67 9.93
C ASP A 195 12.03 10.07 9.48
N ARG A 196 11.04 10.97 9.25
CA ARG A 196 11.28 12.34 8.79
C ARG A 196 10.34 13.31 9.49
N GLU A 197 10.87 14.45 9.89
CA GLU A 197 10.11 15.51 10.58
C GLU A 197 9.15 16.28 9.65
N ASP A 198 9.45 16.31 8.34
CA ASP A 198 8.67 17.01 7.32
C ASP A 198 7.58 16.12 6.68
N PHE A 199 7.22 15.02 7.33
CA PHE A 199 6.22 14.07 6.86
C PHE A 199 5.02 13.97 7.81
N ASP A 200 3.82 14.06 7.26
CA ASP A 200 2.55 13.69 7.92
C ASP A 200 1.79 12.67 7.07
N PRO A 201 1.26 11.59 7.63
CA PRO A 201 0.53 10.57 6.87
C PRO A 201 -0.85 11.05 6.36
N GLY A 202 -1.23 12.29 6.61
CA GLY A 202 -2.51 12.88 6.23
C GLY A 202 -3.44 13.17 7.40
N VAL A 203 -3.04 12.89 8.64
CA VAL A 203 -3.87 13.11 9.85
C VAL A 203 -4.27 14.57 9.98
N ARG A 204 -3.31 15.49 9.86
CA ARG A 204 -3.58 16.94 9.99
C ARG A 204 -4.54 17.46 8.92
N LEU A 205 -4.48 16.90 7.70
CA LEU A 205 -5.40 17.27 6.63
C LEU A 205 -6.81 16.75 6.86
N VAL A 206 -6.96 15.56 7.45
CA VAL A 206 -8.27 15.03 7.84
C VAL A 206 -8.88 15.87 8.96
N ASP A 207 -8.09 16.24 9.97
CA ASP A 207 -8.56 17.05 11.10
C ASP A 207 -8.88 18.50 10.72
N ALA A 208 -8.28 19.00 9.64
CA ALA A 208 -8.45 20.37 9.18
C ALA A 208 -9.64 20.58 8.22
N GLY A 209 -10.28 19.51 7.71
CA GLY A 209 -11.33 19.66 6.70
C GLY A 209 -12.26 18.46 6.57
N GLU A 210 -13.22 18.56 5.65
CA GLU A 210 -14.29 17.57 5.45
C GLU A 210 -14.08 16.68 4.21
N ASN A 211 -12.97 16.83 3.50
CA ASN A 211 -12.77 16.31 2.15
C ASN A 211 -11.42 15.58 1.95
N THR A 212 -10.86 15.06 3.04
CA THR A 212 -9.65 14.24 3.00
C THR A 212 -9.87 12.93 3.77
N VAL A 213 -9.35 11.83 3.22
CA VAL A 213 -9.32 10.50 3.84
C VAL A 213 -7.89 10.01 3.85
N MET A 214 -7.45 9.50 5.00
CA MET A 214 -6.19 8.77 5.12
C MET A 214 -6.49 7.29 5.31
N THR A 215 -5.85 6.40 4.52
CA THR A 215 -5.94 4.94 4.70
C THR A 215 -4.62 4.36 5.17
N ARG A 216 -4.67 3.35 6.04
CA ARG A 216 -3.51 2.60 6.55
C ARG A 216 -3.80 1.10 6.56
N THR A 217 -2.75 0.28 6.70
CA THR A 217 -2.86 -1.16 6.63
C THR A 217 -2.03 -1.86 7.70
N PHE A 218 -2.51 -3.01 8.18
CA PHE A 218 -1.74 -3.92 9.01
C PHE A 218 -0.88 -4.90 8.19
N SER A 219 -0.93 -4.81 6.85
CA SER A 219 -0.25 -5.75 5.95
C SER A 219 1.26 -5.54 5.85
N LYS A 220 1.82 -4.40 6.32
CA LYS A 220 3.23 -4.04 6.10
C LYS A 220 4.02 -4.20 7.40
N ILE A 221 4.33 -3.13 8.12
CA ILE A 221 5.19 -3.17 9.31
C ILE A 221 4.66 -4.09 10.41
N PHE A 222 3.36 -4.23 10.53
CA PHE A 222 2.71 -5.08 11.53
C PHE A 222 2.80 -6.58 11.22
N GLY A 223 3.26 -6.97 10.02
CA GLY A 223 3.44 -8.37 9.63
C GLY A 223 2.13 -9.15 9.43
N LEU A 224 0.98 -8.48 9.31
CA LEU A 224 -0.35 -9.11 9.26
C LEU A 224 -0.96 -9.13 7.85
N GLY A 225 -0.13 -9.23 6.80
CA GLY A 225 -0.59 -9.23 5.41
C GLY A 225 -1.66 -10.29 5.09
N GLY A 226 -1.52 -11.48 5.67
CA GLY A 226 -2.47 -12.59 5.52
C GLY A 226 -3.77 -12.41 6.32
N ALA A 227 -3.77 -11.58 7.36
CA ALA A 227 -4.95 -11.31 8.18
C ALA A 227 -5.97 -10.39 7.51
N ARG A 228 -5.58 -9.69 6.43
CA ARG A 228 -6.44 -8.79 5.64
C ARG A 228 -7.11 -7.70 6.47
N LEU A 229 -6.32 -6.80 7.07
CA LEU A 229 -6.84 -5.68 7.85
C LEU A 229 -6.24 -4.35 7.37
N GLY A 230 -7.10 -3.38 7.19
CA GLY A 230 -6.78 -1.98 7.00
C GLY A 230 -7.80 -1.09 7.70
N TRP A 231 -7.52 0.18 7.75
CA TRP A 231 -8.40 1.16 8.34
C TRP A 231 -8.26 2.51 7.63
N ALA A 232 -9.30 3.32 7.75
CA ALA A 232 -9.29 4.70 7.30
C ALA A 232 -9.59 5.64 8.46
N TYR A 233 -9.01 6.83 8.40
CA TYR A 233 -9.32 7.99 9.21
C TYR A 233 -9.91 9.06 8.33
N ALA A 234 -11.10 9.53 8.66
CA ALA A 234 -11.84 10.46 7.81
C ALA A 234 -12.85 11.30 8.63
N PRO A 235 -13.35 12.41 8.07
CA PRO A 235 -14.44 13.18 8.66
C PRO A 235 -15.69 12.33 8.90
N PRO A 236 -16.52 12.66 9.92
CA PRO A 236 -17.68 11.86 10.30
C PRO A 236 -18.67 11.58 9.18
N ALA A 237 -18.86 12.53 8.27
CA ALA A 237 -19.77 12.37 7.13
C ALA A 237 -19.29 11.25 6.18
N ILE A 238 -17.98 11.16 5.94
CA ILE A 238 -17.38 10.10 5.09
C ILE A 238 -17.44 8.75 5.81
N ILE A 239 -17.18 8.72 7.11
CA ILE A 239 -17.30 7.51 7.94
C ILE A 239 -18.74 6.96 7.90
N ASP A 240 -19.76 7.82 7.97
CA ASP A 240 -21.17 7.39 7.85
C ASP A 240 -21.45 6.77 6.48
N VAL A 241 -20.99 7.39 5.39
CA VAL A 241 -21.12 6.85 4.03
C VAL A 241 -20.49 5.46 3.92
N LEU A 242 -19.25 5.30 4.36
CA LEU A 242 -18.55 4.02 4.30
C LEU A 242 -19.22 2.95 5.18
N ASN A 243 -19.74 3.30 6.35
CA ASN A 243 -20.46 2.38 7.22
C ASN A 243 -21.78 1.86 6.59
N ARG A 244 -22.42 2.65 5.72
CA ARG A 244 -23.61 2.21 4.96
C ARG A 244 -23.28 1.24 3.85
N MET A 245 -22.05 1.27 3.34
CA MET A 245 -21.63 0.52 2.15
C MET A 245 -20.84 -0.75 2.47
N ARG A 246 -20.07 -0.76 3.56
CA ARG A 246 -19.26 -1.92 3.91
C ARG A 246 -20.12 -3.15 4.19
N PRO A 247 -19.65 -4.36 3.84
CA PRO A 247 -20.32 -5.61 4.25
C PRO A 247 -20.42 -5.70 5.78
N PRO A 248 -21.51 -6.27 6.32
CA PRO A 248 -21.59 -6.54 7.74
C PRO A 248 -20.51 -7.55 8.16
N PHE A 249 -19.93 -7.34 9.35
CA PHE A 249 -18.90 -8.24 9.92
C PHE A 249 -17.65 -8.43 9.03
N ASN A 250 -17.27 -7.39 8.28
CA ASN A 250 -16.18 -7.44 7.29
C ASN A 250 -14.78 -7.68 7.89
N VAL A 251 -14.59 -7.48 9.19
CA VAL A 251 -13.33 -7.76 9.90
C VAL A 251 -13.54 -8.93 10.85
N SER A 252 -12.73 -10.00 10.73
CA SER A 252 -12.86 -11.18 11.58
C SER A 252 -12.37 -10.90 13.02
N SER A 253 -12.91 -11.63 14.01
CA SER A 253 -12.51 -11.50 15.40
C SER A 253 -11.03 -11.82 15.62
N THR A 254 -10.52 -12.87 14.98
CA THR A 254 -9.09 -13.26 15.05
C THR A 254 -8.18 -12.20 14.48
N THR A 255 -8.58 -11.56 13.38
CA THR A 255 -7.85 -10.43 12.78
C THR A 255 -7.83 -9.22 13.71
N ALA A 256 -8.97 -8.88 14.31
CA ALA A 256 -9.06 -7.75 15.25
C ALA A 256 -8.20 -8.02 16.52
N ALA A 257 -8.23 -9.24 17.06
CA ALA A 257 -7.41 -9.63 18.20
C ALA A 257 -5.90 -9.51 17.89
N ALA A 258 -5.46 -10.01 16.73
CA ALA A 258 -4.06 -9.90 16.29
C ALA A 258 -3.59 -8.46 16.18
N ALA A 259 -4.44 -7.59 15.62
CA ALA A 259 -4.13 -6.18 15.45
C ALA A 259 -4.05 -5.44 16.78
N MET A 260 -5.00 -5.65 17.67
CA MET A 260 -4.97 -5.04 19.00
C MET A 260 -3.72 -5.49 19.79
N ALA A 261 -3.33 -6.77 19.67
CA ALA A 261 -2.14 -7.27 20.33
C ALA A 261 -0.84 -6.61 19.85
N VAL A 262 -0.67 -6.43 18.52
CA VAL A 262 0.55 -5.80 18.00
C VAL A 262 0.56 -4.27 18.22
N LEU A 263 -0.59 -3.61 18.29
CA LEU A 263 -0.67 -2.21 18.67
C LEU A 263 -0.23 -1.98 20.12
N ALA A 264 -0.46 -2.94 21.00
CA ALA A 264 0.01 -2.92 22.37
C ALA A 264 1.50 -3.31 22.55
N ASP A 265 2.21 -3.61 21.45
CA ASP A 265 3.64 -3.96 21.44
C ASP A 265 4.47 -2.95 20.61
N PRO A 266 4.68 -1.72 21.09
CA PRO A 266 5.45 -0.71 20.37
C PRO A 266 6.91 -1.12 20.15
N ALA A 267 7.47 -2.01 20.99
CA ALA A 267 8.84 -2.49 20.83
C ALA A 267 9.01 -3.33 19.57
N TRP A 268 7.99 -4.13 19.19
CA TRP A 268 8.00 -4.88 17.94
C TRP A 268 8.01 -3.96 16.70
N LEU A 269 7.20 -2.90 16.74
CA LEU A 269 7.18 -1.91 15.65
C LEU A 269 8.53 -1.21 15.51
N GLU A 270 9.12 -0.78 16.61
CA GLU A 270 10.41 -0.09 16.60
C GLU A 270 11.51 -1.03 16.09
N THR A 271 11.54 -2.28 16.53
CA THR A 271 12.46 -3.31 16.01
C THR A 271 12.31 -3.48 14.51
N SER A 272 11.09 -3.57 14.01
CA SER A 272 10.80 -3.73 12.59
C SER A 272 11.21 -2.49 11.76
N ARG A 273 10.97 -1.29 12.28
CA ARG A 273 11.37 -0.03 11.65
C ARG A 273 12.89 0.11 11.59
N ALA A 274 13.58 -0.09 12.72
CA ALA A 274 15.04 0.00 12.82
C ALA A 274 15.72 -0.99 11.86
N HIS A 275 15.25 -2.25 11.82
CA HIS A 275 15.74 -3.25 10.88
C HIS A 275 15.55 -2.79 9.43
N ASN A 276 14.34 -2.38 9.06
CA ASN A 276 14.04 -1.91 7.70
C ASN A 276 14.97 -0.77 7.28
N THR A 277 15.15 0.21 8.13
CA THR A 277 16.02 1.37 7.86
C THR A 277 17.45 0.95 7.60
N GLN A 278 18.01 0.06 8.44
CA GLN A 278 19.38 -0.40 8.32
C GLN A 278 19.58 -1.35 7.12
N ALA A 279 18.71 -2.33 6.96
CA ALA A 279 18.80 -3.31 5.86
C ALA A 279 18.62 -2.62 4.50
N LYS A 280 17.65 -1.68 4.40
CA LYS A 280 17.41 -0.86 3.21
C LYS A 280 18.65 -0.06 2.81
N ARG A 281 19.28 0.64 3.76
CA ARG A 281 20.52 1.41 3.50
C ARG A 281 21.65 0.52 3.01
N ARG A 282 21.89 -0.65 3.67
CA ARG A 282 22.91 -1.60 3.27
C ARG A 282 22.68 -2.16 1.88
N LEU A 283 21.44 -2.61 1.60
CA LEU A 283 21.09 -3.16 0.30
C LEU A 283 21.25 -2.11 -0.81
N ALA A 284 20.73 -0.88 -0.60
CA ALA A 284 20.87 0.21 -1.56
C ALA A 284 22.35 0.53 -1.88
N ALA A 285 23.19 0.64 -0.85
CA ALA A 285 24.61 0.92 -1.03
C ALA A 285 25.32 -0.18 -1.84
N ARG A 286 25.08 -1.45 -1.54
CA ARG A 286 25.67 -2.59 -2.26
C ARG A 286 25.24 -2.64 -3.73
N LEU A 287 23.96 -2.43 -4.01
CA LEU A 287 23.44 -2.42 -5.38
C LEU A 287 23.98 -1.23 -6.18
N SER A 288 24.10 -0.06 -5.56
CA SER A 288 24.72 1.12 -6.20
C SER A 288 26.21 0.92 -6.46
N GLN A 289 26.95 0.31 -5.54
CA GLN A 289 28.36 -0.07 -5.74
C GLN A 289 28.55 -1.07 -6.89
N ALA A 290 27.58 -1.95 -7.12
CA ALA A 290 27.55 -2.85 -8.25
C ALA A 290 27.19 -2.16 -9.59
N GLY A 291 26.93 -0.85 -9.59
CA GLY A 291 26.62 -0.07 -10.81
C GLY A 291 25.13 -0.03 -11.16
N LEU A 292 24.23 -0.45 -10.28
CA LEU A 292 22.78 -0.32 -10.49
C LEU A 292 22.28 1.03 -9.98
N LYS A 293 21.34 1.64 -10.70
CA LYS A 293 20.63 2.83 -10.22
C LYS A 293 19.54 2.40 -9.24
N VAL A 294 19.66 2.83 -8.00
CA VAL A 294 18.68 2.59 -6.92
C VAL A 294 17.98 3.90 -6.60
N TYR A 295 16.65 3.90 -6.66
CA TYR A 295 15.87 5.08 -6.32
C TYR A 295 15.73 5.23 -4.79
N PRO A 296 15.72 6.49 -4.27
CA PRO A 296 15.45 6.74 -2.86
C PRO A 296 14.10 6.17 -2.44
N SER A 297 14.03 5.62 -1.22
CA SER A 297 12.78 5.03 -0.72
C SER A 297 12.61 5.24 0.77
N GLU A 298 11.42 5.69 1.17
CA GLU A 298 10.98 5.76 2.57
C GLU A 298 10.06 4.57 2.95
N ALA A 299 9.82 3.64 2.00
CA ALA A 299 9.02 2.43 2.24
C ALA A 299 9.89 1.23 2.68
N ASN A 300 9.30 0.04 2.69
CA ASN A 300 10.00 -1.23 2.98
C ASN A 300 10.45 -1.97 1.70
N PHE A 301 10.82 -1.26 0.68
CA PHE A 301 11.34 -1.80 -0.58
C PHE A 301 12.26 -0.80 -1.26
N LEU A 302 13.02 -1.29 -2.22
CA LEU A 302 13.80 -0.47 -3.15
C LEU A 302 13.29 -0.68 -4.57
N LEU A 303 13.27 0.39 -5.36
CA LEU A 303 13.11 0.33 -6.81
C LEU A 303 14.50 0.42 -7.45
N VAL A 304 14.83 -0.56 -8.30
CA VAL A 304 16.14 -0.70 -8.91
C VAL A 304 16.00 -0.72 -10.44
N GLU A 305 16.73 0.16 -11.12
CA GLU A 305 16.75 0.33 -12.56
C GLU A 305 17.86 -0.54 -13.17
N PHE A 306 17.54 -1.27 -14.25
CA PHE A 306 18.47 -2.15 -14.98
C PHE A 306 18.85 -1.62 -16.37
N GLY A 307 18.35 -0.43 -16.75
CA GLY A 307 18.67 0.24 -18.02
C GLY A 307 17.85 -0.24 -19.22
N SER A 308 17.35 -1.49 -19.23
CA SER A 308 16.40 -1.97 -20.25
C SER A 308 15.43 -2.99 -19.70
N THR A 309 14.31 -3.18 -20.42
CA THR A 309 13.30 -4.21 -20.12
C THR A 309 13.90 -5.61 -20.12
N GLU A 310 14.75 -5.91 -21.10
CA GLU A 310 15.37 -7.21 -21.30
C GLU A 310 16.33 -7.53 -20.16
N ARG A 311 17.13 -6.53 -19.71
CA ARG A 311 18.08 -6.70 -18.60
C ARG A 311 17.35 -6.85 -17.27
N ALA A 312 16.27 -6.12 -17.01
CA ALA A 312 15.43 -6.32 -15.84
C ALA A 312 14.81 -7.71 -15.81
N ALA A 313 14.28 -8.18 -16.97
CA ALA A 313 13.74 -9.53 -17.08
C ALA A 313 14.80 -10.62 -16.91
N ALA A 314 16.03 -10.40 -17.38
CA ALA A 314 17.16 -11.31 -17.19
C ALA A 314 17.56 -11.38 -15.71
N ALA A 315 17.64 -10.24 -15.01
CA ALA A 315 17.92 -10.17 -13.58
C ALA A 315 16.85 -10.89 -12.75
N ASP A 316 15.55 -10.71 -13.07
CA ASP A 316 14.45 -11.43 -12.41
C ASP A 316 14.61 -12.95 -12.61
N ARG A 317 14.89 -13.43 -13.83
CA ARG A 317 15.13 -14.86 -14.07
C ARG A 317 16.32 -15.38 -13.28
N PHE A 318 17.44 -14.66 -13.28
CA PHE A 318 18.65 -15.03 -12.55
C PHE A 318 18.43 -15.20 -11.03
N LEU A 319 17.59 -14.34 -10.42
CA LEU A 319 17.16 -14.48 -9.03
C LEU A 319 16.26 -15.70 -8.84
N ARG A 320 15.33 -15.95 -9.76
CA ARG A 320 14.41 -17.10 -9.72
C ARG A 320 15.12 -18.45 -9.80
N GLU A 321 16.25 -18.53 -10.51
CA GLU A 321 17.07 -19.75 -10.61
C GLU A 321 17.59 -20.24 -9.25
N ILE A 322 17.61 -19.37 -8.24
CA ILE A 322 18.01 -19.70 -6.86
C ILE A 322 16.89 -19.54 -5.84
N GLY A 323 15.64 -19.48 -6.29
CA GLY A 323 14.46 -19.43 -5.42
C GLY A 323 14.12 -18.05 -4.86
N ILE A 324 14.65 -16.96 -5.43
CA ILE A 324 14.32 -15.58 -5.01
C ILE A 324 13.28 -14.98 -5.95
N ILE A 325 12.19 -14.44 -5.38
CA ILE A 325 11.11 -13.77 -6.11
C ILE A 325 11.11 -12.29 -5.76
N VAL A 326 11.37 -11.43 -6.73
CA VAL A 326 11.19 -9.97 -6.65
C VAL A 326 10.04 -9.51 -7.54
N ARG A 327 9.67 -8.24 -7.53
CA ARG A 327 8.57 -7.72 -8.35
C ARG A 327 9.08 -7.00 -9.59
N HIS A 328 8.87 -7.56 -10.77
CA HIS A 328 9.00 -6.85 -12.03
C HIS A 328 7.82 -5.87 -12.18
N VAL A 329 8.08 -4.57 -12.21
CA VAL A 329 7.05 -3.52 -12.12
C VAL A 329 6.60 -2.99 -13.49
N LYS A 330 6.65 -3.83 -14.53
CA LYS A 330 6.18 -3.49 -15.88
C LYS A 330 4.70 -3.05 -15.92
N SER A 331 3.85 -3.63 -15.06
CA SER A 331 2.44 -3.24 -14.95
C SER A 331 2.23 -1.84 -14.38
N TYR A 332 3.25 -1.27 -13.75
CA TYR A 332 3.28 0.12 -13.30
C TYR A 332 3.87 1.08 -14.34
N GLY A 333 4.17 0.62 -15.56
CA GLY A 333 4.81 1.42 -16.60
C GLY A 333 6.33 1.57 -16.45
N LEU A 334 6.97 0.74 -15.62
CA LEU A 334 8.40 0.75 -15.35
C LEU A 334 9.04 -0.59 -15.73
N PRO A 335 9.08 -0.95 -17.03
CA PRO A 335 9.50 -2.28 -17.47
C PRO A 335 10.99 -2.56 -17.30
N SER A 336 11.83 -1.53 -17.15
CA SER A 336 13.26 -1.64 -16.87
C SER A 336 13.62 -1.77 -15.40
N CYS A 337 12.61 -1.81 -14.50
CA CYS A 337 12.81 -1.80 -13.06
C CYS A 337 12.33 -3.08 -12.37
N LEU A 338 13.04 -3.45 -11.30
CA LEU A 338 12.60 -4.43 -10.30
C LEU A 338 12.36 -3.72 -8.97
N ARG A 339 11.25 -4.05 -8.28
CA ARG A 339 11.01 -3.64 -6.91
C ARG A 339 11.37 -4.78 -5.98
N ILE A 340 12.26 -4.52 -5.03
CA ILE A 340 12.82 -5.50 -4.10
C ILE A 340 12.35 -5.14 -2.69
N THR A 341 11.53 -5.99 -2.08
CA THR A 341 11.11 -5.85 -0.68
C THR A 341 12.30 -6.04 0.25
N ILE A 342 12.35 -5.31 1.35
CA ILE A 342 13.35 -5.50 2.40
C ILE A 342 12.96 -6.72 3.23
N GLY A 343 13.72 -7.79 3.10
CA GLY A 343 13.62 -9.01 3.89
C GLY A 343 14.53 -9.00 5.11
N THR A 344 14.88 -10.19 5.61
CA THR A 344 15.91 -10.35 6.67
C THR A 344 17.28 -9.90 6.17
N ASP A 345 18.25 -9.78 7.08
CA ASP A 345 19.63 -9.43 6.70
C ASP A 345 20.25 -10.47 5.77
N GLU A 346 19.98 -11.75 6.01
CA GLU A 346 20.44 -12.86 5.18
C GLU A 346 19.85 -12.78 3.76
N GLU A 347 18.54 -12.54 3.66
CA GLU A 347 17.84 -12.42 2.38
C GLU A 347 18.33 -11.20 1.58
N CYS A 348 18.47 -10.05 2.23
CA CYS A 348 19.01 -8.83 1.61
C CYS A 348 20.46 -9.00 1.16
N ASN A 349 21.30 -9.67 1.95
CA ASN A 349 22.69 -9.95 1.61
C ASN A 349 22.79 -10.87 0.40
N LEU A 350 21.99 -11.93 0.36
CA LEU A 350 21.96 -12.87 -0.77
C LEU A 350 21.52 -12.17 -2.07
N VAL A 351 20.46 -11.34 -2.01
CA VAL A 351 20.01 -10.56 -3.18
C VAL A 351 21.12 -9.63 -3.68
N ALA A 352 21.80 -8.91 -2.76
CA ALA A 352 22.87 -7.98 -3.13
C ALA A 352 24.04 -8.73 -3.78
N GLU A 353 24.46 -9.88 -3.25
CA GLU A 353 25.53 -10.72 -3.80
C GLU A 353 25.16 -11.21 -5.21
N ARG A 354 23.96 -11.75 -5.37
CA ARG A 354 23.50 -12.31 -6.64
C ARG A 354 23.35 -11.26 -7.73
N LEU A 355 22.76 -10.09 -7.40
CA LEU A 355 22.64 -8.99 -8.37
C LEU A 355 24.00 -8.37 -8.71
N SER A 356 24.94 -8.30 -7.76
CA SER A 356 26.31 -7.88 -8.06
C SER A 356 26.99 -8.85 -9.03
N ALA A 357 26.85 -10.16 -8.81
CA ALA A 357 27.37 -11.16 -9.74
C ALA A 357 26.72 -11.05 -11.14
N PHE A 358 25.41 -10.82 -11.20
CA PHE A 358 24.69 -10.61 -12.47
C PHE A 358 25.19 -9.39 -13.26
N VAL A 359 25.63 -8.33 -12.58
CA VAL A 359 26.09 -7.10 -13.23
C VAL A 359 27.52 -7.24 -13.77
N HIS A 360 28.39 -8.03 -13.11
CA HIS A 360 29.79 -8.16 -13.43
C HIS A 360 30.16 -9.46 -14.21
N GLY A 361 29.23 -10.41 -14.30
CA GLY A 361 29.39 -11.66 -15.08
C GLY A 361 28.74 -11.56 -16.42
#